data_3e7d653a3e7e431857b6c34e5b3817b3
#
_entry.id   3e7d653a3e7e431857b6c34e5b3817b3
#
_cell.length_a   1.000
_cell.length_b   1.000
_cell.length_c   1.000
_cell.angle_alpha   90.00
_cell.angle_beta   90.00
_cell.angle_gamma   90.00
#
_symmetry.space_group_name_H-M   'P 1'
#
loop_
_entity.id
_entity.type
_entity.pdbx_description
1 polymer ?
#
loop_
_entity_poly.entity_id
_entity_poly.type
_entity_poly.pdbx_seq_one_letter_code
_entity_poly.pdbx_strand_id
1 'polypeptide(L)'
;MGILRAFFNNTRKPEGLLGRCMVGSMNRAHAALADWGLSCLPETGPTEIAELGCGGGRNIQALLRKYPAATVAALDYSEVSVEKARSVNRKGLQAGRCRIIQGEVSCLPFEDGAFDLVTAFETVYFWPGPTESFREVYRTLRPGGIFLIVNESDGEDPHASKWLSLIDGMRIFDGDQLAHFLTEAGFSEVIVNRNAKKHWLCVLAIRENSSLLENEELGGIS
;
A
#
# COMPACT_ATOMS: atom_id res chain seq x y z
N MET A 1 31.37 -5.28 -5.54
CA MET A 1 29.91 -5.38 -5.82
C MET A 1 29.06 -5.94 -4.68
N GLY A 2 29.59 -6.81 -3.78
CA GLY A 2 28.78 -7.44 -2.69
C GLY A 2 28.21 -6.50 -1.64
N ILE A 3 28.97 -5.53 -1.14
CA ILE A 3 28.54 -4.65 -0.02
C ILE A 3 27.43 -3.69 -0.46
N LEU A 4 27.51 -3.14 -1.67
CA LEU A 4 26.50 -2.22 -2.19
C LEU A 4 25.16 -2.94 -2.43
N ARG A 5 25.21 -4.17 -2.97
CA ARG A 5 24.03 -5.01 -3.19
C ARG A 5 23.39 -5.43 -1.86
N ALA A 6 24.19 -5.82 -0.88
CA ALA A 6 23.71 -6.12 0.46
C ALA A 6 23.03 -4.90 1.13
N PHE A 7 23.59 -3.70 0.90
CA PHE A 7 22.99 -2.46 1.39
C PHE A 7 21.61 -2.21 0.74
N PHE A 8 21.49 -2.31 -0.60
CA PHE A 8 20.21 -2.10 -1.26
C PHE A 8 19.20 -3.21 -1.02
N ASN A 9 19.61 -4.46 -0.79
CA ASN A 9 18.72 -5.54 -0.40
C ASN A 9 18.08 -5.32 0.99
N ASN A 10 18.70 -4.53 1.87
CA ASN A 10 18.09 -4.07 3.10
C ASN A 10 16.90 -3.11 2.89
N THR A 11 16.66 -2.59 1.68
CA THR A 11 15.44 -1.84 1.39
C THR A 11 14.23 -2.77 1.30
N ARG A 12 14.44 -3.99 0.79
CA ARG A 12 13.40 -5.02 0.70
C ARG A 12 13.05 -5.57 2.08
N LYS A 13 14.03 -6.06 2.85
CA LYS A 13 13.83 -6.60 4.19
C LYS A 13 14.87 -6.00 5.15
N PRO A 14 14.54 -4.88 5.80
CA PRO A 14 15.45 -4.25 6.75
C PRO A 14 15.79 -5.19 7.91
N GLU A 15 17.10 -5.39 8.15
CA GLU A 15 17.61 -6.21 9.27
C GLU A 15 18.72 -5.48 10.02
N GLY A 16 18.81 -5.70 11.32
CA GLY A 16 19.86 -5.16 12.19
C GLY A 16 19.91 -3.63 12.28
N LEU A 17 21.05 -3.08 12.71
CA LEU A 17 21.26 -1.64 12.92
C LEU A 17 21.23 -0.85 11.59
N LEU A 18 21.79 -1.41 10.52
CA LEU A 18 21.75 -0.79 9.18
C LEU A 18 20.31 -0.70 8.65
N GLY A 19 19.50 -1.74 8.86
CA GLY A 19 18.10 -1.72 8.52
C GLY A 19 17.31 -0.63 9.24
N ARG A 20 17.57 -0.40 10.53
CA ARG A 20 16.95 0.69 11.31
C ARG A 20 17.26 2.08 10.74
N CYS A 21 18.49 2.33 10.33
CA CYS A 21 18.89 3.59 9.67
C CYS A 21 18.23 3.73 8.30
N MET A 22 18.19 2.65 7.52
CA MET A 22 17.59 2.59 6.19
C MET A 22 16.10 2.96 6.25
N VAL A 23 15.32 2.31 7.10
CA VAL A 23 13.89 2.58 7.30
C VAL A 23 13.64 4.05 7.66
N GLY A 24 14.50 4.64 8.49
CA GLY A 24 14.41 6.06 8.85
C GLY A 24 14.68 7.02 7.68
N SER A 25 15.60 6.66 6.77
CA SER A 25 15.90 7.46 5.59
C SER A 25 14.80 7.34 4.52
N MET A 26 14.28 6.13 4.31
CA MET A 26 13.17 5.87 3.37
C MET A 26 11.91 6.65 3.75
N ASN A 27 11.56 6.72 5.03
CA ASN A 27 10.43 7.53 5.52
C ASN A 27 10.49 9.00 5.09
N ARG A 28 11.70 9.59 4.99
CA ARG A 28 11.90 10.97 4.56
C ARG A 28 11.96 11.11 3.04
N ALA A 29 12.65 10.20 2.38
CA ALA A 29 12.83 10.22 0.93
C ALA A 29 11.49 10.13 0.18
N HIS A 30 10.60 9.23 0.62
CA HIS A 30 9.32 8.99 -0.04
C HIS A 30 8.16 9.86 0.49
N ALA A 31 8.44 10.84 1.37
CA ALA A 31 7.38 11.67 1.97
C ALA A 31 6.55 12.42 0.93
N ALA A 32 7.22 13.06 -0.05
CA ALA A 32 6.55 13.83 -1.09
C ALA A 32 5.71 12.94 -2.05
N LEU A 33 6.22 11.75 -2.36
CA LEU A 33 5.49 10.74 -3.14
C LEU A 33 4.22 10.31 -2.41
N ALA A 34 4.35 9.95 -1.12
CA ALA A 34 3.23 9.50 -0.32
C ALA A 34 2.18 10.60 -0.14
N ASP A 35 2.59 11.86 0.09
CA ASP A 35 1.68 13.01 0.20
C ASP A 35 0.92 13.25 -1.11
N TRP A 36 1.60 13.10 -2.27
CA TRP A 36 0.95 13.15 -3.57
C TRP A 36 -0.06 12.00 -3.75
N GLY A 37 0.31 10.76 -3.44
CA GLY A 37 -0.62 9.62 -3.50
C GLY A 37 -1.84 9.82 -2.60
N LEU A 38 -1.64 10.31 -1.37
CA LEU A 38 -2.75 10.62 -0.46
C LEU A 38 -3.66 11.74 -0.98
N SER A 39 -3.16 12.64 -1.84
CA SER A 39 -3.99 13.68 -2.47
C SER A 39 -4.92 13.14 -3.56
N CYS A 40 -4.67 11.92 -4.06
CA CYS A 40 -5.56 11.23 -5.00
C CYS A 40 -6.79 10.60 -4.31
N LEU A 41 -6.78 10.49 -2.97
CA LEU A 41 -7.89 9.94 -2.21
C LEU A 41 -8.99 10.99 -1.99
N PRO A 42 -10.28 10.57 -1.92
CA PRO A 42 -11.40 11.47 -1.64
C PRO A 42 -11.26 12.15 -0.27
N GLU A 43 -11.88 13.32 -0.14
CA GLU A 43 -11.88 14.09 1.11
C GLU A 43 -12.77 13.45 2.20
N THR A 44 -13.91 12.85 1.81
CA THR A 44 -14.78 12.09 2.73
C THR A 44 -14.15 10.76 3.05
N GLY A 45 -13.89 10.53 4.33
CA GLY A 45 -12.89 9.61 4.74
C GLY A 45 -13.35 8.26 5.23
N PRO A 46 -12.50 7.27 5.00
CA PRO A 46 -12.62 5.95 5.62
C PRO A 46 -12.52 6.04 7.13
N THR A 47 -13.14 5.10 7.81
CA THR A 47 -13.03 4.92 9.26
C THR A 47 -12.12 3.77 9.66
N GLU A 48 -12.00 2.76 8.81
CA GLU A 48 -11.15 1.60 9.00
C GLU A 48 -10.16 1.50 7.85
N ILE A 49 -8.87 1.65 8.13
CA ILE A 49 -7.80 1.68 7.14
C ILE A 49 -6.79 0.57 7.39
N ALA A 50 -6.32 -0.11 6.33
CA ALA A 50 -5.12 -0.93 6.39
C ALA A 50 -3.96 -0.28 5.64
N GLU A 51 -2.75 -0.36 6.20
CA GLU A 51 -1.48 0.04 5.55
C GLU A 51 -0.59 -1.17 5.41
N LEU A 52 -0.36 -1.63 4.18
CA LEU A 52 0.39 -2.85 3.86
C LEU A 52 1.81 -2.54 3.42
N GLY A 53 2.81 -3.13 4.11
CA GLY A 53 4.21 -2.79 3.96
C GLY A 53 4.52 -1.43 4.60
N CYS A 54 4.09 -1.25 5.85
CA CYS A 54 4.11 0.06 6.53
C CYS A 54 5.52 0.62 6.81
N GLY A 55 6.58 -0.17 6.62
CA GLY A 55 7.97 0.24 6.82
C GLY A 55 8.17 0.93 8.17
N GLY A 56 8.69 2.16 8.14
CA GLY A 56 8.93 2.94 9.36
C GLY A 56 7.71 3.66 9.94
N GLY A 57 6.51 3.45 9.40
CA GLY A 57 5.25 3.93 9.97
C GLY A 57 4.94 5.41 9.75
N ARG A 58 5.61 6.08 8.81
CA ARG A 58 5.34 7.51 8.49
C ARG A 58 3.94 7.69 7.92
N ASN A 59 3.51 6.79 7.03
CA ASN A 59 2.24 6.90 6.35
C ASN A 59 1.06 6.62 7.29
N ILE A 60 1.23 5.77 8.32
CA ILE A 60 0.25 5.61 9.40
C ILE A 60 -0.09 6.98 10.02
N GLN A 61 0.93 7.80 10.33
CA GLN A 61 0.70 9.15 10.87
C GLN A 61 0.02 10.08 9.86
N ALA A 62 0.37 9.96 8.57
CA ALA A 62 -0.24 10.77 7.53
C ALA A 62 -1.73 10.43 7.35
N LEU A 63 -2.08 9.14 7.34
CA LEU A 63 -3.46 8.66 7.29
C LEU A 63 -4.28 9.11 8.50
N LEU A 64 -3.73 8.97 9.72
CA LEU A 64 -4.39 9.42 10.95
C LEU A 64 -4.59 10.93 11.04
N ARG A 65 -3.74 11.74 10.36
CA ARG A 65 -3.94 13.19 10.23
C ARG A 65 -4.97 13.54 9.17
N LYS A 66 -4.93 12.86 8.01
CA LYS A 66 -5.89 13.10 6.91
C LYS A 66 -7.31 12.71 7.35
N TYR A 67 -7.43 11.61 8.08
CA TYR A 67 -8.71 11.05 8.55
C TYR A 67 -8.77 10.96 10.08
N PRO A 68 -9.13 12.06 10.77
CA PRO A 68 -9.08 12.12 12.24
C PRO A 68 -10.01 11.13 12.96
N ALA A 69 -11.08 10.68 12.31
CA ALA A 69 -12.01 9.67 12.86
C ALA A 69 -11.54 8.22 12.62
N ALA A 70 -10.55 7.99 11.75
CA ALA A 70 -10.15 6.64 11.36
C ALA A 70 -9.28 5.92 12.40
N THR A 71 -9.30 4.59 12.33
CA THR A 71 -8.26 3.72 12.88
C THR A 71 -7.42 3.12 11.76
N VAL A 72 -6.15 2.78 12.05
CA VAL A 72 -5.22 2.21 11.06
C VAL A 72 -4.67 0.88 11.57
N ALA A 73 -4.90 -0.21 10.83
CA ALA A 73 -4.21 -1.47 11.00
C ALA A 73 -3.02 -1.53 10.03
N ALA A 74 -1.80 -1.61 10.54
CA ALA A 74 -0.61 -1.63 9.71
C ALA A 74 0.09 -2.98 9.78
N LEU A 75 0.63 -3.42 8.63
CA LEU A 75 1.33 -4.69 8.51
C LEU A 75 2.67 -4.51 7.80
N ASP A 76 3.69 -5.19 8.28
CA ASP A 76 4.97 -5.35 7.59
C ASP A 76 5.57 -6.71 7.93
N TYR A 77 6.27 -7.33 6.98
CA TYR A 77 6.90 -8.63 7.21
C TYR A 77 8.24 -8.53 7.94
N SER A 78 8.87 -7.35 7.95
CA SER A 78 10.12 -7.08 8.65
C SER A 78 9.87 -6.69 10.11
N GLU A 79 10.41 -7.46 11.04
CA GLU A 79 10.36 -7.14 12.47
C GLU A 79 10.97 -5.76 12.79
N VAL A 80 12.07 -5.41 12.11
CA VAL A 80 12.74 -4.10 12.27
C VAL A 80 11.83 -2.96 11.85
N SER A 81 11.09 -3.12 10.75
CA SER A 81 10.08 -2.16 10.28
C SER A 81 8.95 -2.01 11.30
N VAL A 82 8.42 -3.13 11.79
CA VAL A 82 7.34 -3.15 12.80
C VAL A 82 7.76 -2.45 14.09
N GLU A 83 8.96 -2.75 14.63
CA GLU A 83 9.49 -2.06 15.81
C GLU A 83 9.63 -0.55 15.58
N LYS A 84 10.17 -0.16 14.42
CA LYS A 84 10.32 1.25 14.06
C LYS A 84 8.96 1.94 13.94
N ALA A 85 8.02 1.31 13.24
CA ALA A 85 6.66 1.83 13.07
C ALA A 85 5.95 2.02 14.43
N ARG A 86 6.07 1.05 15.34
CA ARG A 86 5.55 1.14 16.72
C ARG A 86 6.18 2.31 17.50
N SER A 87 7.49 2.48 17.39
CA SER A 87 8.19 3.59 18.03
C SER A 87 7.70 4.96 17.52
N VAL A 88 7.55 5.10 16.20
CA VAL A 88 7.08 6.33 15.53
C VAL A 88 5.63 6.63 15.87
N ASN A 89 4.78 5.61 15.99
CA ASN A 89 3.34 5.75 16.21
C ASN A 89 2.89 5.53 17.66
N ARG A 90 3.79 5.68 18.64
CA ARG A 90 3.50 5.41 20.06
C ARG A 90 2.23 6.10 20.57
N LYS A 91 2.01 7.36 20.20
CA LYS A 91 0.81 8.11 20.60
C LYS A 91 -0.47 7.50 20.01
N GLY A 92 -0.43 7.09 18.73
CA GLY A 92 -1.56 6.42 18.08
C GLY A 92 -1.89 5.07 18.69
N LEU A 93 -0.86 4.27 19.01
CA LEU A 93 -1.00 2.99 19.70
C LEU A 93 -1.62 3.15 21.10
N GLN A 94 -1.13 4.10 21.90
CA GLN A 94 -1.66 4.40 23.24
C GLN A 94 -3.11 4.90 23.21
N ALA A 95 -3.48 5.63 22.16
CA ALA A 95 -4.84 6.13 21.96
C ALA A 95 -5.79 5.10 21.32
N GLY A 96 -5.33 3.88 21.03
CA GLY A 96 -6.13 2.86 20.34
C GLY A 96 -6.42 3.20 18.87
N ARG A 97 -5.73 4.22 18.29
CA ARG A 97 -5.97 4.71 16.93
C ARG A 97 -5.20 3.94 15.86
N CYS A 98 -4.23 3.13 16.24
CA CYS A 98 -3.57 2.22 15.31
C CYS A 98 -3.13 0.92 15.99
N ARG A 99 -3.01 -0.12 15.19
CA ARG A 99 -2.36 -1.39 15.54
C ARG A 99 -1.32 -1.72 14.48
N ILE A 100 -0.18 -2.28 14.88
CA ILE A 100 0.93 -2.61 13.98
C ILE A 100 1.35 -4.04 14.24
N ILE A 101 1.28 -4.88 13.23
CA ILE A 101 1.50 -6.32 13.30
C ILE A 101 2.56 -6.76 12.30
N GLN A 102 3.26 -7.83 12.62
CA GLN A 102 4.13 -8.51 11.67
C GLN A 102 3.30 -9.54 10.90
N GLY A 103 3.44 -9.57 9.56
CA GLY A 103 2.71 -10.50 8.72
C GLY A 103 3.06 -10.36 7.24
N GLU A 104 2.51 -11.27 6.44
CA GLU A 104 2.72 -11.37 5.00
C GLU A 104 1.47 -10.92 4.23
N VAL A 105 1.67 -10.22 3.11
CA VAL A 105 0.57 -9.72 2.27
C VAL A 105 -0.17 -10.84 1.51
N SER A 106 0.46 -11.98 1.34
CA SER A 106 -0.13 -13.16 0.71
C SER A 106 -1.15 -13.91 1.57
N CYS A 107 -1.20 -13.58 2.88
CA CYS A 107 -2.16 -14.16 3.83
C CYS A 107 -2.43 -13.11 4.92
N LEU A 108 -3.33 -12.18 4.63
CA LEU A 108 -3.63 -11.06 5.52
C LEU A 108 -4.39 -11.55 6.77
N PRO A 109 -3.90 -11.25 7.99
CA PRO A 109 -4.55 -11.65 9.24
C PRO A 109 -5.73 -10.72 9.57
N PHE A 110 -6.55 -10.43 8.58
CA PHE A 110 -7.72 -9.57 8.69
C PHE A 110 -8.96 -10.30 8.18
N GLU A 111 -10.10 -9.95 8.76
CA GLU A 111 -11.40 -10.48 8.35
C GLU A 111 -11.85 -9.91 7.01
N ASP A 112 -12.80 -10.60 6.37
CA ASP A 112 -13.44 -10.16 5.13
C ASP A 112 -14.20 -8.85 5.39
N GLY A 113 -14.06 -7.88 4.49
CA GLY A 113 -14.79 -6.62 4.58
C GLY A 113 -14.46 -5.80 5.83
N ALA A 114 -13.22 -5.88 6.31
CA ALA A 114 -12.80 -5.15 7.52
C ALA A 114 -12.53 -3.67 7.26
N PHE A 115 -12.14 -3.28 6.03
CA PHE A 115 -11.59 -1.95 5.73
C PHE A 115 -12.37 -1.19 4.67
N ASP A 116 -12.43 0.13 4.84
CA ASP A 116 -12.92 1.07 3.83
C ASP A 116 -11.80 1.47 2.85
N LEU A 117 -10.55 1.45 3.32
CA LEU A 117 -9.36 1.81 2.56
C LEU A 117 -8.21 0.86 2.90
N VAL A 118 -7.55 0.33 1.88
CA VAL A 118 -6.26 -0.34 2.00
C VAL A 118 -5.23 0.48 1.22
N THR A 119 -4.03 0.67 1.78
CA THR A 119 -2.95 1.43 1.15
C THR A 119 -1.67 0.62 1.05
N ALA A 120 -0.90 0.83 -0.01
CA ALA A 120 0.42 0.24 -0.24
C ALA A 120 1.34 1.28 -0.89
N PHE A 121 2.35 1.75 -0.17
CA PHE A 121 3.32 2.75 -0.64
C PHE A 121 4.69 2.11 -0.80
N GLU A 122 5.23 2.08 -2.03
CA GLU A 122 6.57 1.58 -2.33
C GLU A 122 6.83 0.11 -1.94
N THR A 123 5.81 -0.72 -1.92
CA THR A 123 5.90 -2.09 -1.41
C THR A 123 5.47 -3.16 -2.40
N VAL A 124 4.56 -2.86 -3.34
CA VAL A 124 4.01 -3.82 -4.32
C VAL A 124 5.11 -4.45 -5.19
N TYR A 125 6.24 -3.80 -5.36
CA TYR A 125 7.43 -4.31 -6.03
C TYR A 125 7.90 -5.69 -5.55
N PHE A 126 7.57 -6.03 -4.30
CA PHE A 126 8.08 -7.21 -3.60
C PHE A 126 6.99 -8.24 -3.27
N TRP A 127 5.75 -7.97 -3.62
CA TRP A 127 4.64 -8.84 -3.28
C TRP A 127 4.69 -10.13 -4.09
N PRO A 128 4.54 -11.31 -3.44
CA PRO A 128 4.49 -12.58 -4.15
C PRO A 128 3.16 -12.67 -4.91
N GLY A 129 3.19 -13.09 -6.21
CA GLY A 129 1.99 -13.30 -7.00
C GLY A 129 1.03 -12.10 -6.96
N PRO A 130 1.21 -11.07 -7.81
CA PRO A 130 0.43 -9.82 -7.68
C PRO A 130 -1.08 -10.06 -7.62
N THR A 131 -1.63 -10.87 -8.52
CA THR A 131 -3.07 -11.16 -8.56
C THR A 131 -3.55 -11.84 -7.28
N GLU A 132 -2.82 -12.83 -6.75
CA GLU A 132 -3.18 -13.53 -5.53
C GLU A 132 -3.12 -12.59 -4.31
N SER A 133 -2.08 -11.79 -4.20
CA SER A 133 -1.96 -10.79 -3.13
C SER A 133 -3.05 -9.72 -3.21
N PHE A 134 -3.44 -9.32 -4.42
CA PHE A 134 -4.53 -8.35 -4.62
C PHE A 134 -5.90 -8.96 -4.32
N ARG A 135 -6.11 -10.29 -4.51
CA ARG A 135 -7.32 -10.98 -4.04
C ARG A 135 -7.44 -10.97 -2.52
N GLU A 136 -6.33 -11.11 -1.80
CA GLU A 136 -6.33 -10.95 -0.34
C GLU A 136 -6.71 -9.52 0.09
N VAL A 137 -6.19 -8.50 -0.61
CA VAL A 137 -6.62 -7.11 -0.37
C VAL A 137 -8.11 -6.95 -0.67
N TYR A 138 -8.57 -7.44 -1.83
CA TYR A 138 -9.98 -7.38 -2.23
C TYR A 138 -10.90 -8.01 -1.17
N ARG A 139 -10.53 -9.18 -0.64
CA ARG A 139 -11.28 -9.87 0.42
C ARG A 139 -11.47 -8.98 1.65
N THR A 140 -10.42 -8.28 2.07
CA THR A 140 -10.43 -7.46 3.29
C THR A 140 -11.12 -6.11 3.14
N LEU A 141 -11.35 -5.62 1.93
CA LEU A 141 -12.09 -4.39 1.68
C LEU A 141 -13.59 -4.62 1.82
N ARG A 142 -14.31 -3.63 2.27
CA ARG A 142 -15.78 -3.54 2.19
C ARG A 142 -16.25 -3.32 0.76
N PRO A 143 -17.50 -3.68 0.41
CA PRO A 143 -18.11 -3.20 -0.84
C PRO A 143 -18.00 -1.67 -0.95
N GLY A 144 -17.55 -1.16 -2.09
CA GLY A 144 -17.23 0.26 -2.30
C GLY A 144 -15.89 0.72 -1.71
N GLY A 145 -15.15 -0.16 -1.04
CA GLY A 145 -13.83 0.15 -0.49
C GLY A 145 -12.76 0.33 -1.55
N ILE A 146 -11.72 1.07 -1.20
CA ILE A 146 -10.65 1.50 -2.11
C ILE A 146 -9.33 0.83 -1.75
N PHE A 147 -8.61 0.32 -2.74
CA PHE A 147 -7.18 -0.02 -2.64
C PHE A 147 -6.34 1.05 -3.34
N LEU A 148 -5.45 1.69 -2.61
CA LEU A 148 -4.49 2.68 -3.11
C LEU A 148 -3.10 2.08 -3.21
N ILE A 149 -2.51 2.09 -4.41
CA ILE A 149 -1.10 1.76 -4.66
C ILE A 149 -0.37 3.03 -5.06
N VAL A 150 0.78 3.30 -4.45
CA VAL A 150 1.63 4.45 -4.80
C VAL A 150 3.07 3.99 -4.97
N ASN A 151 3.63 4.21 -6.17
CA ASN A 151 4.96 3.78 -6.56
C ASN A 151 5.80 4.95 -7.11
N GLU A 152 7.10 4.97 -6.79
CA GLU A 152 8.06 5.95 -7.30
C GLU A 152 8.37 5.75 -8.79
N SER A 153 8.14 4.54 -9.33
CA SER A 153 8.32 4.23 -10.74
C SER A 153 7.00 3.86 -11.41
N ASP A 154 6.76 4.46 -12.58
CA ASP A 154 5.62 4.17 -13.47
C ASP A 154 5.94 3.09 -14.54
N GLY A 155 7.14 2.48 -14.46
CA GLY A 155 7.63 1.53 -15.46
C GLY A 155 8.34 2.19 -16.65
N GLU A 156 8.18 3.49 -16.86
CA GLU A 156 8.81 4.26 -17.96
C GLU A 156 10.05 5.02 -17.48
N ASP A 157 10.40 4.98 -16.18
CA ASP A 157 11.57 5.62 -15.61
C ASP A 157 12.87 5.05 -16.23
N PRO A 158 13.70 5.88 -16.87
CA PRO A 158 14.99 5.45 -17.45
C PRO A 158 15.95 4.82 -16.43
N HIS A 159 15.77 5.13 -15.14
CA HIS A 159 16.59 4.60 -14.05
C HIS A 159 16.05 3.29 -13.44
N ALA A 160 14.87 2.83 -13.86
CA ALA A 160 14.23 1.61 -13.34
C ALA A 160 15.14 0.37 -13.45
N SER A 161 15.85 0.21 -14.58
CA SER A 161 16.78 -0.90 -14.82
C SER A 161 17.92 -1.01 -13.80
N LYS A 162 18.38 0.12 -13.27
CA LYS A 162 19.39 0.18 -12.21
C LYS A 162 18.87 -0.45 -10.91
N TRP A 163 17.65 -0.14 -10.51
CA TRP A 163 17.05 -0.68 -9.30
C TRP A 163 16.79 -2.18 -9.41
N LEU A 164 16.28 -2.64 -10.56
CA LEU A 164 16.10 -4.06 -10.86
C LEU A 164 17.40 -4.86 -10.78
N SER A 165 18.55 -4.24 -11.11
CA SER A 165 19.87 -4.89 -11.02
C SER A 165 20.46 -4.91 -9.61
N LEU A 166 20.04 -3.98 -8.73
CA LEU A 166 20.60 -3.79 -7.39
C LEU A 166 19.79 -4.48 -6.29
N ILE A 167 18.47 -4.63 -6.47
CA ILE A 167 17.56 -5.15 -5.45
C ILE A 167 16.98 -6.48 -5.92
N ASP A 168 17.31 -7.54 -5.20
CA ASP A 168 16.89 -8.89 -5.54
C ASP A 168 15.36 -9.07 -5.42
N GLY A 169 14.75 -9.62 -6.47
CA GLY A 169 13.32 -9.92 -6.52
C GLY A 169 12.41 -8.69 -6.62
N MET A 170 12.97 -7.50 -6.87
CA MET A 170 12.18 -6.31 -7.20
C MET A 170 11.53 -6.48 -8.58
N ARG A 171 10.26 -6.14 -8.69
CA ARG A 171 9.50 -6.10 -9.94
C ARG A 171 8.82 -4.76 -10.07
N ILE A 172 9.12 -4.03 -11.13
CA ILE A 172 8.45 -2.75 -11.42
C ILE A 172 7.32 -3.06 -12.39
N PHE A 173 6.13 -2.61 -12.04
CA PHE A 173 4.93 -2.74 -12.85
C PHE A 173 4.51 -1.36 -13.32
N ASP A 174 4.16 -1.25 -14.60
CA ASP A 174 3.49 -0.06 -15.13
C ASP A 174 2.00 -0.04 -14.73
N GLY A 175 1.32 1.07 -15.07
CA GLY A 175 -0.08 1.25 -14.70
C GLY A 175 -1.02 0.24 -15.35
N ASP A 176 -0.74 -0.17 -16.58
CA ASP A 176 -1.60 -1.10 -17.34
C ASP A 176 -1.46 -2.53 -16.80
N GLN A 177 -0.24 -2.94 -16.41
CA GLN A 177 0.01 -4.21 -15.74
C GLN A 177 -0.67 -4.27 -14.37
N LEU A 178 -0.58 -3.20 -13.57
CA LEU A 178 -1.29 -3.15 -12.27
C LEU A 178 -2.80 -3.19 -12.48
N ALA A 179 -3.35 -2.45 -13.46
CA ALA A 179 -4.77 -2.47 -13.77
C ALA A 179 -5.24 -3.87 -14.17
N HIS A 180 -4.47 -4.57 -15.00
CA HIS A 180 -4.76 -5.95 -15.39
C HIS A 180 -4.82 -6.90 -14.17
N PHE A 181 -3.80 -6.91 -13.31
CA PHE A 181 -3.78 -7.76 -12.12
C PHE A 181 -4.89 -7.43 -11.13
N LEU A 182 -5.23 -6.15 -10.98
CA LEU A 182 -6.33 -5.70 -10.10
C LEU A 182 -7.68 -6.16 -10.64
N THR A 183 -7.92 -6.05 -11.97
CA THR A 183 -9.14 -6.55 -12.60
C THR A 183 -9.26 -8.07 -12.45
N GLU A 184 -8.17 -8.83 -12.65
CA GLU A 184 -8.14 -10.27 -12.41
C GLU A 184 -8.36 -10.64 -10.93
N ALA A 185 -8.01 -9.76 -9.99
CA ALA A 185 -8.27 -9.94 -8.57
C ALA A 185 -9.72 -9.65 -8.17
N GLY A 186 -10.54 -9.05 -9.07
CA GLY A 186 -11.97 -8.80 -8.88
C GLY A 186 -12.37 -7.33 -8.70
N PHE A 187 -11.43 -6.39 -8.77
CA PHE A 187 -11.77 -4.97 -8.69
C PHE A 187 -12.55 -4.52 -9.93
N SER A 188 -13.66 -3.80 -9.72
CA SER A 188 -14.58 -3.39 -10.77
C SER A 188 -14.14 -2.13 -11.52
N GLU A 189 -13.40 -1.25 -10.85
CA GLU A 189 -12.89 -0.01 -11.41
C GLU A 189 -11.44 0.20 -11.00
N VAL A 190 -10.59 0.59 -11.96
CA VAL A 190 -9.17 0.89 -11.73
C VAL A 190 -8.82 2.23 -12.37
N ILE A 191 -8.42 3.18 -11.55
CA ILE A 191 -8.03 4.54 -11.96
C ILE A 191 -6.51 4.68 -11.83
N VAL A 192 -5.84 4.99 -12.93
CA VAL A 192 -4.40 5.15 -12.99
C VAL A 192 -4.03 6.63 -13.12
N ASN A 193 -3.37 7.18 -12.11
CA ASN A 193 -2.84 8.54 -12.10
C ASN A 193 -1.31 8.51 -12.23
N ARG A 194 -0.75 9.33 -13.10
CA ARG A 194 0.70 9.44 -13.33
C ARG A 194 1.19 10.87 -13.11
N ASN A 195 2.31 11.00 -12.44
CA ASN A 195 3.08 12.23 -12.44
C ASN A 195 4.24 12.08 -13.42
N ALA A 196 4.01 12.42 -14.69
CA ALA A 196 4.98 12.21 -15.77
C ALA A 196 6.35 12.91 -15.55
N LYS A 197 6.38 14.02 -14.79
CA LYS A 197 7.65 14.73 -14.51
C LYS A 197 8.55 13.99 -13.52
N LYS A 198 7.96 13.15 -12.67
CA LYS A 198 8.64 12.41 -11.60
C LYS A 198 8.56 10.90 -11.77
N HIS A 199 7.91 10.42 -12.82
CA HIS A 199 7.61 9.00 -13.04
C HIS A 199 6.84 8.33 -11.90
N TRP A 200 6.09 9.11 -11.11
CA TRP A 200 5.31 8.55 -10.01
C TRP A 200 3.99 7.96 -10.51
N LEU A 201 3.63 6.84 -9.96
CA LEU A 201 2.41 6.09 -10.24
C LEU A 201 1.51 6.02 -9.02
N CYS A 202 0.22 6.33 -9.19
CA CYS A 202 -0.80 6.15 -8.17
C CYS A 202 -2.00 5.44 -8.81
N VAL A 203 -2.35 4.29 -8.28
CA VAL A 203 -3.46 3.47 -8.76
C VAL A 203 -4.50 3.34 -7.65
N LEU A 204 -5.76 3.65 -7.97
CA LEU A 204 -6.91 3.41 -7.11
C LEU A 204 -7.72 2.27 -7.73
N ALA A 205 -7.99 1.24 -6.96
CA ALA A 205 -8.86 0.13 -7.37
C ALA A 205 -10.06 0.05 -6.41
N ILE A 206 -11.26 -0.07 -6.96
CA ILE A 206 -12.52 0.00 -6.20
C ILE A 206 -13.15 -1.40 -6.19
N ARG A 207 -13.46 -1.88 -4.98
CA ARG A 207 -14.30 -3.06 -4.81
C ARG A 207 -15.75 -2.71 -5.13
N GLU A 208 -16.38 -3.52 -5.98
CA GLU A 208 -17.79 -3.30 -6.38
C GLU A 208 -18.72 -3.11 -5.18
N ASN A 209 -19.66 -2.18 -5.33
CA ASN A 209 -20.69 -1.94 -4.33
C ASN A 209 -21.92 -2.81 -4.63
N SER A 210 -22.05 -3.94 -3.96
CA SER A 210 -23.14 -4.91 -4.17
C SER A 210 -24.54 -4.33 -3.99
N SER A 211 -24.70 -3.19 -3.32
CA SER A 211 -25.99 -2.54 -3.12
C SER A 211 -26.56 -1.87 -4.39
N LEU A 212 -25.75 -1.68 -5.42
CA LEU A 212 -26.23 -1.12 -6.70
C LEU A 212 -26.87 -2.18 -7.59
N LEU A 213 -26.44 -3.44 -7.50
CA LEU A 213 -26.97 -4.55 -8.30
C LEU A 213 -28.38 -4.97 -7.85
N GLU A 214 -28.68 -4.93 -6.55
CA GLU A 214 -30.02 -5.28 -6.03
C GLU A 214 -31.10 -4.27 -6.48
N ASN A 215 -30.73 -3.02 -6.77
CA ASN A 215 -31.68 -2.01 -7.23
C ASN A 215 -31.95 -2.08 -8.74
N GLU A 216 -31.06 -2.62 -9.56
CA GLU A 216 -31.31 -2.82 -11.00
C GLU A 216 -32.20 -4.04 -11.26
N GLU A 217 -32.10 -5.10 -10.46
CA GLU A 217 -32.98 -6.26 -10.57
C GLU A 217 -34.42 -6.00 -10.11
N LEU A 218 -34.61 -5.07 -9.14
CA LEU A 218 -35.94 -4.69 -8.65
C LEU A 218 -36.62 -3.60 -9.49
N GLY A 219 -35.89 -2.86 -10.31
CA GLY A 219 -36.42 -1.81 -11.19
C GLY A 219 -36.92 -2.29 -12.56
N GLY A 220 -36.68 -3.57 -12.91
CA GLY A 220 -37.03 -4.15 -14.21
C GLY A 220 -38.41 -4.80 -14.34
N ILE A 221 -39.28 -4.68 -13.32
CA ILE A 221 -40.64 -5.22 -13.35
C ILE A 221 -41.63 -4.06 -13.14
N SER A 222 -41.90 -3.35 -14.22
CA SER A 222 -43.08 -2.45 -14.32
C SER A 222 -43.61 -2.47 -15.74
#